data_e0f4cf1fd50d4bff8909f22903a098e5
#
_entry.id   e0f4cf1fd50d4bff8909f22903a098e5
#
_cell.length_a   1.000
_cell.length_b   1.000
_cell.length_c   1.000
_cell.angle_alpha   90.00
_cell.angle_beta   90.00
_cell.angle_gamma   90.00
#
_symmetry.space_group_name_H-M   'P 1'
#
loop_
_entity.id
_entity.type
_entity.pdbx_description
1 polymer ?
#
loop_
_entity_poly.entity_id
_entity_poly.type
_entity_poly.pdbx_seq_one_letter_code
_entity_poly.pdbx_strand_id
1 'polypeptide(L)'
;MAEDDGRAGPVTTTDTIPEGGGAIFAAAGVVVTQPAPGVFVGFASTCPHRGCTVRAVVAGTINCFCHGSRFRITDGCVAGGPARRPLVRRPIVIREGTIILS
;
A
#
# COMPACT_ATOMS: atom_id res chain seq x y z
N MET A 1 -11.33 20.93 4.26
CA MET A 1 -11.02 20.26 4.35
C MET A 1 -10.42 19.64 4.13
N ALA A 2 -10.14 19.58 4.12
CA ALA A 2 -9.36 18.95 3.92
C ALA A 2 -9.08 17.87 3.70
N GLU A 3 -8.75 17.54 3.26
CA GLU A 3 -8.47 16.56 2.98
C GLU A 3 -7.83 15.77 3.35
N ASP A 4 -8.01 15.19 3.29
CA ASP A 4 -7.06 14.64 3.60
C ASP A 4 -6.73 13.32 3.20
N ASP A 5 -5.57 12.96 3.07
CA ASP A 5 -5.04 11.68 2.83
C ASP A 5 -5.60 10.69 3.75
N GLY A 6 -5.87 9.48 3.30
CA GLY A 6 -6.34 8.41 4.14
C GLY A 6 -7.78 8.51 4.56
N ARG A 7 -8.54 9.39 3.95
CA ARG A 7 -9.94 9.43 4.22
C ARG A 7 -10.62 8.19 3.71
N ALA A 8 -11.70 7.80 4.35
CA ALA A 8 -12.55 6.72 3.87
C ALA A 8 -13.11 7.07 2.51
N GLY A 9 -13.32 6.07 1.67
CA GLY A 9 -13.91 6.25 0.38
C GLY A 9 -13.30 5.36 -0.68
N PRO A 10 -13.88 5.36 -1.87
CA PRO A 10 -13.38 4.52 -2.95
C PRO A 10 -12.02 4.99 -3.45
N VAL A 11 -11.17 4.02 -3.77
CA VAL A 11 -9.82 4.27 -4.24
C VAL A 11 -9.67 3.86 -5.69
N THR A 12 -10.02 2.62 -6.01
CA THR A 12 -9.85 2.06 -7.34
C THR A 12 -10.70 0.81 -7.48
N THR A 13 -10.53 0.09 -8.58
CA THR A 13 -11.20 -1.19 -8.77
C THR A 13 -10.18 -2.32 -8.71
N THR A 14 -10.66 -3.52 -8.42
CA THR A 14 -9.78 -4.68 -8.20
C THR A 14 -8.98 -5.03 -9.45
N ASP A 15 -9.51 -4.76 -10.62
CA ASP A 15 -8.84 -5.12 -11.86
C ASP A 15 -7.61 -4.25 -12.15
N THR A 16 -7.40 -3.17 -11.39
CA THR A 16 -6.21 -2.33 -11.55
C THR A 16 -5.03 -2.83 -10.72
N ILE A 17 -5.23 -3.83 -9.85
CA ILE A 17 -4.19 -4.31 -8.96
C ILE A 17 -3.66 -5.64 -9.48
N PRO A 18 -2.39 -5.71 -9.93
CA PRO A 18 -1.87 -6.96 -10.46
C PRO A 18 -1.66 -8.01 -9.38
N GLU A 19 -1.86 -9.28 -9.74
CA GLU A 19 -1.56 -10.39 -8.84
C GLU A 19 -0.07 -10.44 -8.57
N GLY A 20 0.29 -10.64 -7.33
CA GLY A 20 1.68 -10.67 -6.94
C GLY A 20 2.32 -9.29 -6.90
N GLY A 21 1.53 -8.24 -7.03
CA GLY A 21 2.01 -6.88 -7.07
C GLY A 21 1.11 -5.94 -6.30
N GLY A 22 1.03 -4.71 -6.77
CA GLY A 22 0.20 -3.70 -6.13
C GLY A 22 0.28 -2.38 -6.86
N ALA A 23 -0.42 -1.40 -6.33
CA ALA A 23 -0.43 -0.05 -6.89
C ALA A 23 -0.47 0.96 -5.76
N ILE A 24 0.11 2.13 -6.03
CA ILE A 24 0.26 3.19 -5.06
C ILE A 24 -0.70 4.32 -5.43
N PHE A 25 -1.50 4.73 -4.45
CA PHE A 25 -2.46 5.81 -4.61
C PHE A 25 -2.11 6.91 -3.63
N ALA A 26 -1.08 7.70 -3.99
CA ALA A 26 -0.50 8.68 -3.09
C ALA A 26 -1.52 9.72 -2.61
N ALA A 27 -2.41 10.14 -3.49
CA ALA A 27 -3.42 11.14 -3.12
C ALA A 27 -4.37 10.60 -2.05
N ALA A 28 -4.59 9.30 -2.02
CA ALA A 28 -5.42 8.66 -1.00
C ALA A 28 -4.60 8.18 0.18
N GLY A 29 -3.27 8.26 0.10
CA GLY A 29 -2.38 7.84 1.17
C GLY A 29 -2.31 6.34 1.36
N VAL A 30 -2.56 5.55 0.31
CA VAL A 30 -2.67 4.10 0.45
C VAL A 30 -1.94 3.38 -0.67
N VAL A 31 -1.42 2.20 -0.33
CA VAL A 31 -0.92 1.21 -1.29
C VAL A 31 -1.84 0.00 -1.17
N VAL A 32 -2.31 -0.50 -2.30
CA VAL A 32 -3.12 -1.72 -2.31
C VAL A 32 -2.32 -2.80 -3.01
N THR A 33 -2.21 -3.95 -2.36
CA THR A 33 -1.46 -5.09 -2.92
C THR A 33 -2.38 -6.26 -3.13
N GLN A 34 -1.98 -7.17 -4.02
CA GLN A 34 -2.69 -8.43 -4.24
C GLN A 34 -1.68 -9.57 -4.16
N PRO A 35 -1.33 -10.01 -2.93
CA PRO A 35 -0.31 -11.05 -2.78
C PRO A 35 -0.73 -12.41 -3.31
N ALA A 36 -2.03 -12.66 -3.41
CA ALA A 36 -2.56 -13.87 -4.01
C ALA A 36 -3.84 -13.51 -4.75
N PRO A 37 -4.27 -14.32 -5.71
CA PRO A 37 -5.47 -13.99 -6.48
C PRO A 37 -6.67 -13.73 -5.57
N GLY A 38 -7.27 -12.55 -5.71
CA GLY A 38 -8.45 -12.17 -4.95
C GLY A 38 -8.18 -11.72 -3.53
N VAL A 39 -6.93 -11.71 -3.09
CA VAL A 39 -6.55 -11.27 -1.74
C VAL A 39 -5.95 -9.89 -1.83
N PHE A 40 -6.64 -8.89 -1.26
CA PHE A 40 -6.21 -7.50 -1.35
C PHE A 40 -5.89 -6.97 0.03
N VAL A 41 -4.78 -6.25 0.16
CA VAL A 41 -4.32 -5.70 1.43
C VAL A 41 -4.00 -4.23 1.23
N GLY A 42 -4.38 -3.39 2.18
CA GLY A 42 -4.09 -1.96 2.14
C GLY A 42 -3.05 -1.57 3.17
N PHE A 43 -2.15 -0.67 2.78
CA PHE A 43 -1.12 -0.13 3.66
C PHE A 43 -1.03 1.37 3.47
N ALA A 44 -0.58 2.08 4.49
CA ALA A 44 -0.28 3.50 4.35
C ALA A 44 0.87 3.65 3.35
N SER A 45 0.81 4.67 2.50
CA SER A 45 1.85 4.92 1.52
C SER A 45 3.05 5.64 2.11
N THR A 46 3.00 6.03 3.39
CA THR A 46 4.08 6.72 4.06
C THR A 46 5.05 5.71 4.67
N CYS A 47 6.31 5.84 4.32
CA CYS A 47 7.36 4.97 4.85
C CYS A 47 7.59 5.30 6.33
N PRO A 48 7.51 4.31 7.24
CA PRO A 48 7.69 4.59 8.66
C PRO A 48 9.11 5.01 9.04
N HIS A 49 10.08 4.83 8.14
CA HIS A 49 11.46 5.22 8.43
C HIS A 49 11.61 6.73 8.51
N ARG A 50 11.17 7.46 7.50
CA ARG A 50 11.36 8.90 7.43
C ARG A 50 10.16 9.67 6.92
N GLY A 51 9.04 9.02 6.77
CA GLY A 51 7.84 9.68 6.27
C GLY A 51 7.80 9.90 4.78
N CYS A 52 8.75 9.35 4.03
CA CYS A 52 8.71 9.42 2.58
C CYS A 52 7.58 8.57 2.03
N THR A 53 7.00 9.00 0.92
CA THR A 53 6.01 8.20 0.23
C THR A 53 6.71 7.07 -0.52
N VAL A 54 6.21 5.83 -0.36
CA VAL A 54 6.75 4.71 -1.12
C VAL A 54 6.51 4.95 -2.61
N ARG A 55 7.39 4.43 -3.47
CA ARG A 55 7.43 4.81 -4.87
C ARG A 55 7.16 3.69 -5.85
N ALA A 56 7.26 2.44 -5.43
CA ALA A 56 7.09 1.33 -6.36
C ALA A 56 6.70 0.06 -5.65
N VAL A 57 6.03 -0.82 -6.35
CA VAL A 57 5.77 -2.18 -5.91
C VAL A 57 6.39 -3.09 -6.95
N VAL A 58 7.46 -3.78 -6.57
CA VAL A 58 8.26 -4.57 -7.51
C VAL A 58 8.70 -5.86 -6.83
N ALA A 59 8.59 -6.97 -7.56
CA ALA A 59 9.12 -8.26 -7.13
C ALA A 59 8.68 -8.66 -5.72
N GLY A 60 7.41 -8.39 -5.40
CA GLY A 60 6.84 -8.81 -4.12
C GLY A 60 7.14 -7.88 -2.97
N THR A 61 7.71 -6.70 -3.23
CA THR A 61 7.97 -5.72 -2.17
C THR A 61 7.47 -4.34 -2.55
N ILE A 62 7.13 -3.57 -1.51
CA ILE A 62 6.79 -2.16 -1.63
C ILE A 62 8.06 -1.39 -1.28
N ASN A 63 8.52 -0.55 -2.19
CA ASN A 63 9.84 0.05 -2.08
C ASN A 63 9.78 1.54 -1.82
N CYS A 64 10.54 1.97 -0.81
CA CYS A 64 10.75 3.39 -0.52
C CYS A 64 12.12 3.77 -1.05
N PHE A 65 12.18 4.77 -1.94
CA PHE A 65 13.43 5.14 -2.58
C PHE A 65 14.26 6.14 -1.78
N CYS A 66 13.71 6.69 -0.70
CA CYS A 66 14.45 7.66 0.11
C CYS A 66 15.71 7.04 0.70
N HIS A 67 15.57 5.84 1.27
CA HIS A 67 16.68 5.16 1.92
C HIS A 67 16.73 3.67 1.61
N GLY A 68 15.96 3.21 0.62
CA GLY A 68 16.01 1.83 0.17
C GLY A 68 15.25 0.84 1.02
N SER A 69 14.35 1.30 1.89
CA SER A 69 13.53 0.38 2.66
C SER A 69 12.57 -0.39 1.76
N ARG A 70 12.38 -1.66 2.05
CA ARG A 70 11.46 -2.53 1.31
C ARG A 70 10.57 -3.26 2.27
N PHE A 71 9.31 -3.42 1.90
CA PHE A 71 8.29 -4.04 2.74
C PHE A 71 7.57 -5.11 1.94
N ARG A 72 7.18 -6.19 2.59
CA ARG A 72 6.51 -7.29 1.88
C ARG A 72 5.08 -6.94 1.54
N ILE A 73 4.64 -7.35 0.37
CA ILE A 73 3.26 -7.08 -0.06
C ILE A 73 2.25 -7.90 0.74
N THR A 74 2.68 -8.98 1.40
CA THR A 74 1.78 -9.87 2.14
C THR A 74 1.33 -9.24 3.45
N ASP A 75 2.24 -8.64 4.19
CA ASP A 75 1.96 -8.19 5.54
C ASP A 75 2.57 -6.84 5.88
N GLY A 76 3.33 -6.24 4.96
CA GLY A 76 3.98 -4.96 5.21
C GLY A 76 5.23 -5.05 6.07
N CYS A 77 5.66 -6.25 6.43
CA CYS A 77 6.85 -6.41 7.25
C CYS A 77 8.09 -5.98 6.48
N VAL A 78 9.10 -5.52 7.20
CA VAL A 78 10.34 -5.07 6.59
C VAL A 78 11.03 -6.25 5.90
N ALA A 79 11.33 -6.08 4.61
CA ALA A 79 12.06 -7.06 3.84
C ALA A 79 13.52 -6.68 3.66
N GLY A 80 13.83 -5.39 3.82
CA GLY A 80 15.19 -4.90 3.69
C GLY A 80 15.25 -3.40 3.89
N GLY A 81 16.46 -2.89 4.04
CA GLY A 81 16.67 -1.45 4.20
C GLY A 81 16.60 -1.01 5.64
N PRO A 82 16.67 0.30 5.89
CA PRO A 82 16.82 0.83 7.25
C PRO A 82 15.56 0.90 8.09
N ALA A 83 14.36 0.72 7.48
CA ALA A 83 13.14 0.79 8.26
C ALA A 83 13.13 -0.29 9.33
N ARG A 84 12.62 0.04 10.51
CA ARG A 84 12.59 -0.88 11.65
C ARG A 84 11.18 -1.30 12.02
N ARG A 85 10.18 -0.72 11.39
CA ARG A 85 8.78 -1.03 11.65
C ARG A 85 8.09 -1.36 10.35
N PRO A 86 7.06 -2.20 10.38
CA PRO A 86 6.31 -2.51 9.17
C PRO A 86 5.52 -1.30 8.69
N LEU A 87 5.07 -1.34 7.45
CA LEU A 87 4.11 -0.36 6.96
C LEU A 87 2.84 -0.47 7.77
N VAL A 88 2.23 0.67 8.03
CA VAL A 88 0.97 0.72 8.76
C VAL A 88 -0.13 0.16 7.88
N ARG A 89 -0.92 -0.76 8.42
CA ARG A 89 -2.04 -1.38 7.72
C ARG A 89 -3.18 -0.36 7.60
N ARG A 90 -3.77 -0.29 6.41
CA ARG A 90 -4.96 0.53 6.17
C ARG A 90 -6.10 -0.40 5.76
N PRO A 91 -7.11 -0.60 6.61
CA PRO A 91 -8.22 -1.51 6.27
C PRO A 91 -8.94 -1.08 5.00
N ILE A 92 -9.26 -2.05 4.17
CA ILE A 92 -10.02 -1.82 2.95
C ILE A 92 -11.19 -2.79 2.90
N VAL A 93 -12.21 -2.40 2.15
CA VAL A 93 -13.41 -3.22 1.90
C VAL A 93 -13.58 -3.28 0.40
N ILE A 94 -13.99 -4.44 -0.09
CA ILE A 94 -14.25 -4.61 -1.51
C ILE A 94 -15.74 -4.82 -1.71
N ARG A 95 -16.33 -3.96 -2.54
CA ARG A 95 -17.73 -4.05 -2.90
C ARG A 95 -17.89 -4.01 -4.40
N GLU A 96 -18.40 -5.10 -4.97
CA GLU A 96 -18.67 -5.16 -6.40
C GLU A 96 -17.47 -4.71 -7.22
N GLY A 97 -16.29 -5.21 -6.83
CA GLY A 97 -15.07 -4.90 -7.56
C GLY A 97 -14.44 -3.55 -7.24
N THR A 98 -15.02 -2.77 -6.34
CA THR A 98 -14.46 -1.48 -5.93
C THR A 98 -13.74 -1.63 -4.60
N ILE A 99 -12.53 -1.12 -4.53
CA ILE A 99 -11.73 -1.11 -3.31
C ILE A 99 -11.97 0.20 -2.59
N ILE A 100 -12.39 0.10 -1.34
CA ILE A 100 -12.83 1.25 -0.56
C ILE A 100 -12.04 1.27 0.73
N LEU A 101 -11.48 2.43 1.06
CA LEU A 101 -10.87 2.64 2.38
C LEU A 101 -11.97 2.76 3.41
N SER A 102 -11.85 1.97 4.47
CA SER A 102 -12.85 2.00 5.54
C SER A 102 -12.45 2.94 6.66
#